data_6702c7126ad4e5d9c523f0d329afa31d
#
_entry.id   6702c7126ad4e5d9c523f0d329afa31d
#
_cell.length_a   1.000
_cell.length_b   1.000
_cell.length_c   1.000
_cell.angle_alpha   90.00
_cell.angle_beta   90.00
_cell.angle_gamma   90.00
#
_symmetry.space_group_name_H-M   'P 1'
#
loop_
_entity.id
_entity.type
_entity.pdbx_description
1 polymer ?
#
loop_
_entity_poly.entity_id
_entity_poly.type
_entity_poly.pdbx_seq_one_letter_code
_entity_poly.pdbx_strand_id
1 'polypeptide(L)'
;MKLLFVMDPLARLQIAGDSTFAIMLAAQARNHEIWFCEPRHLSLEHDTAVARAWPVTVRRIPGDHYLLGPQATVPLRSCQAVFMRKDPPFDLDYYFATLLLERARGQTLIINDPRGLREQNEKLAVLEYPELCPPSVVTREATRLRSFLAEQGGEMVVKPLDASGGFGVFHVRRGDPNTGAILEQATNLGRRWTMAQKYLPEVRQGDKRILLVDGEPLCAVLRVPAPDDARGNLHVGAKPAATTLNDRDQKIVATLGPRLRERGHFFVGLDVIGGWLTEINVTSPTGIMEANALYGDSYEARVVEKLEHKIEALGAR
;
A
#
# COMPACT_ATOMS: atom_id res chain seq x y z
N MET A 1 -22.69 10.52 -2.95
CA MET A 1 -22.50 9.15 -2.39
C MET A 1 -22.00 9.27 -0.97
N LYS A 2 -22.27 8.23 -0.15
CA LYS A 2 -21.70 8.08 1.19
C LYS A 2 -20.46 7.21 1.11
N LEU A 3 -19.30 7.73 1.51
CA LEU A 3 -18.01 7.07 1.48
C LEU A 3 -17.46 6.96 2.90
N LEU A 4 -17.18 5.74 3.37
CA LEU A 4 -16.61 5.50 4.69
C LEU A 4 -15.11 5.18 4.56
N PHE A 5 -14.28 5.88 5.31
CA PHE A 5 -12.84 5.62 5.41
C PHE A 5 -12.53 4.96 6.75
N VAL A 6 -12.07 3.70 6.70
CA VAL A 6 -11.55 2.94 7.84
C VAL A 6 -10.04 3.08 7.82
N MET A 7 -9.48 3.87 8.74
CA MET A 7 -8.08 4.29 8.68
C MET A 7 -7.52 4.64 10.06
N ASP A 8 -6.27 5.01 10.12
CA ASP A 8 -5.62 5.52 11.33
C ASP A 8 -6.23 6.85 11.80
N PRO A 9 -6.01 7.25 13.07
CA PRO A 9 -6.59 8.48 13.62
C PRO A 9 -6.24 9.71 12.78
N LEU A 10 -7.25 10.50 12.40
CA LEU A 10 -7.10 11.72 11.60
C LEU A 10 -6.07 12.70 12.17
N ALA A 11 -5.96 12.79 13.49
CA ALA A 11 -4.99 13.66 14.16
C ALA A 11 -3.51 13.29 13.88
N ARG A 12 -3.24 12.07 13.38
CA ARG A 12 -1.89 11.60 13.06
C ARG A 12 -1.52 11.77 11.59
N LEU A 13 -2.47 12.19 10.74
CA LEU A 13 -2.22 12.32 9.31
C LEU A 13 -1.16 13.38 8.99
N GLN A 14 -0.24 12.99 8.14
CA GLN A 14 0.73 13.90 7.53
C GLN A 14 0.14 14.44 6.21
N ILE A 15 -0.76 15.42 6.32
CA ILE A 15 -1.60 15.90 5.21
C ILE A 15 -0.83 16.35 3.96
N ALA A 16 0.46 16.66 4.11
CA ALA A 16 1.31 17.04 2.98
C ALA A 16 1.65 15.88 2.03
N GLY A 17 1.67 14.62 2.54
CA GLY A 17 2.02 13.44 1.75
C GLY A 17 0.97 12.33 1.79
N ASP A 18 -0.16 12.53 2.48
CA ASP A 18 -1.17 11.50 2.67
C ASP A 18 -2.12 11.39 1.47
N SER A 19 -2.07 10.26 0.78
CA SER A 19 -2.94 9.98 -0.38
C SER A 19 -4.40 9.76 0.01
N THR A 20 -4.69 9.23 1.20
CA THR A 20 -6.06 9.03 1.70
C THR A 20 -6.73 10.37 1.94
N PHE A 21 -6.00 11.28 2.59
CA PHE A 21 -6.47 12.65 2.80
C PHE A 21 -6.74 13.39 1.49
N ALA A 22 -5.88 13.22 0.48
CA ALA A 22 -6.10 13.79 -0.85
C ALA A 22 -7.39 13.25 -1.50
N ILE A 23 -7.60 11.92 -1.43
CA ILE A 23 -8.83 11.28 -1.95
C ILE A 23 -10.06 11.78 -1.20
N MET A 24 -10.01 11.94 0.13
CA MET A 24 -11.13 12.50 0.91
C MET A 24 -11.47 13.92 0.46
N LEU A 25 -10.45 14.78 0.25
CA LEU A 25 -10.64 16.16 -0.25
C LEU A 25 -11.29 16.17 -1.64
N ALA A 26 -10.81 15.33 -2.55
CA ALA A 26 -11.37 15.25 -3.91
C ALA A 26 -12.82 14.74 -3.89
N ALA A 27 -13.11 13.74 -3.07
CA ALA A 27 -14.46 13.23 -2.91
C ALA A 27 -15.42 14.26 -2.32
N GLN A 28 -14.97 15.00 -1.29
CA GLN A 28 -15.73 16.11 -0.71
C GLN A 28 -16.00 17.21 -1.72
N ALA A 29 -15.01 17.58 -2.55
CA ALA A 29 -15.18 18.59 -3.60
C ALA A 29 -16.20 18.18 -4.68
N ARG A 30 -16.46 16.88 -4.83
CA ARG A 30 -17.50 16.30 -5.71
C ARG A 30 -18.82 16.06 -4.98
N ASN A 31 -19.03 16.69 -3.81
CA ASN A 31 -20.23 16.59 -2.97
C ASN A 31 -20.54 15.16 -2.46
N HIS A 32 -19.51 14.34 -2.25
CA HIS A 32 -19.68 13.09 -1.53
C HIS A 32 -19.68 13.32 -0.03
N GLU A 33 -20.49 12.56 0.68
CA GLU A 33 -20.55 12.56 2.14
C GLU A 33 -19.42 11.67 2.66
N ILE A 34 -18.47 12.27 3.38
CA ILE A 34 -17.29 11.58 3.89
C ILE A 34 -17.53 11.17 5.34
N TRP A 35 -17.32 9.89 5.62
CA TRP A 35 -17.37 9.32 6.96
C TRP A 35 -16.03 8.72 7.32
N PHE A 36 -15.70 8.75 8.60
CA PHE A 36 -14.45 8.25 9.16
C PHE A 36 -14.72 7.32 10.34
N CYS A 37 -13.94 6.23 10.42
CA CYS A 37 -13.78 5.45 11.64
C CYS A 37 -12.38 4.82 11.69
N GLU A 38 -11.94 4.45 12.90
CA GLU A 38 -10.78 3.58 13.07
C GLU A 38 -11.22 2.11 13.02
N PRO A 39 -10.32 1.14 12.69
CA PRO A 39 -10.66 -0.29 12.66
C PRO A 39 -11.32 -0.80 13.95
N ARG A 40 -10.91 -0.30 15.11
CA ARG A 40 -11.51 -0.66 16.43
C ARG A 40 -12.98 -0.26 16.59
N HIS A 41 -13.52 0.54 15.69
CA HIS A 41 -14.92 0.97 15.68
C HIS A 41 -15.80 0.09 14.79
N LEU A 42 -15.22 -0.89 14.10
CA LEU A 42 -15.98 -1.89 13.36
C LEU A 42 -16.58 -2.90 14.33
N SER A 43 -17.78 -3.35 14.04
CA SER A 43 -18.43 -4.46 14.74
C SER A 43 -19.32 -5.27 13.82
N LEU A 44 -19.64 -6.48 14.22
CA LEU A 44 -20.63 -7.33 13.59
C LEU A 44 -21.80 -7.49 14.57
N GLU A 45 -22.95 -6.94 14.19
CA GLU A 45 -24.17 -7.01 14.98
C GLU A 45 -25.13 -7.99 14.29
N HIS A 46 -25.28 -9.19 14.89
CA HIS A 46 -25.95 -10.35 14.25
C HIS A 46 -25.26 -10.71 12.93
N ASP A 47 -25.81 -10.34 11.79
CA ASP A 47 -25.32 -10.59 10.43
C ASP A 47 -24.83 -9.32 9.70
N THR A 48 -24.99 -8.16 10.33
CA THR A 48 -24.73 -6.86 9.72
C THR A 48 -23.42 -6.26 10.23
N ALA A 49 -22.50 -6.01 9.31
CA ALA A 49 -21.29 -5.25 9.61
C ALA A 49 -21.63 -3.76 9.76
N VAL A 50 -21.24 -3.19 10.88
CA VAL A 50 -21.49 -1.79 11.20
C VAL A 50 -20.21 -1.10 11.68
N ALA A 51 -20.19 0.22 11.60
CA ALA A 51 -19.12 1.06 12.15
C ALA A 51 -19.70 2.15 13.03
N ARG A 52 -19.12 2.38 14.22
CA ARG A 52 -19.28 3.64 14.92
C ARG A 52 -18.43 4.67 14.23
N ALA A 53 -19.03 5.57 13.46
CA ALA A 53 -18.35 6.46 12.56
C ALA A 53 -18.79 7.92 12.75
N TRP A 54 -18.00 8.83 12.26
CA TRP A 54 -18.25 10.27 12.28
C TRP A 54 -18.34 10.80 10.85
N PRO A 55 -19.33 11.62 10.50
CA PRO A 55 -19.21 12.44 9.31
C PRO A 55 -18.04 13.41 9.49
N VAL A 56 -17.24 13.59 8.46
CA VAL A 56 -16.05 14.44 8.54
C VAL A 56 -15.99 15.41 7.37
N THR A 57 -15.65 16.65 7.68
CA THR A 57 -15.26 17.68 6.71
C THR A 57 -13.75 17.84 6.79
N VAL A 58 -13.06 17.76 5.64
CA VAL A 58 -11.60 17.88 5.54
C VAL A 58 -11.18 19.16 4.84
N ARG A 59 -10.03 19.73 5.26
CA ARG A 59 -9.48 20.98 4.71
C ARG A 59 -7.95 20.99 4.78
N ARG A 60 -7.28 21.63 3.79
CA ARG A 60 -5.81 21.69 3.74
C ARG A 60 -5.24 22.74 4.70
N ILE A 61 -5.50 22.62 6.01
CA ILE A 61 -4.98 23.52 7.04
C ILE A 61 -4.20 22.67 8.06
N PRO A 62 -2.86 22.76 8.12
CA PRO A 62 -2.08 22.01 9.10
C PRO A 62 -2.54 22.30 10.53
N GLY A 63 -2.76 21.24 11.33
CA GLY A 63 -3.26 21.34 12.71
C GLY A 63 -4.77 21.56 12.84
N ASP A 64 -5.46 21.90 11.73
CA ASP A 64 -6.91 22.10 11.68
C ASP A 64 -7.47 21.49 10.37
N HIS A 65 -7.08 20.26 10.07
CA HIS A 65 -7.34 19.64 8.78
C HIS A 65 -8.62 18.82 8.72
N TYR A 66 -9.34 18.65 9.82
CA TYR A 66 -10.63 17.97 9.86
C TYR A 66 -11.57 18.54 10.91
N LEU A 67 -12.87 18.39 10.67
CA LEU A 67 -13.95 18.65 11.61
C LEU A 67 -14.86 17.42 11.64
N LEU A 68 -15.10 16.85 12.83
CA LEU A 68 -16.01 15.73 13.02
C LEU A 68 -17.41 16.23 13.38
N GLY A 69 -18.41 15.64 12.74
CA GLY A 69 -19.80 15.77 13.15
C GLY A 69 -20.18 14.76 14.24
N PRO A 70 -21.47 14.64 14.58
CA PRO A 70 -21.95 13.72 15.60
C PRO A 70 -21.72 12.25 15.20
N GLN A 71 -21.25 11.44 16.15
CA GLN A 71 -21.05 10.02 15.97
C GLN A 71 -22.38 9.31 15.70
N ALA A 72 -22.35 8.34 14.80
CA ALA A 72 -23.47 7.46 14.53
C ALA A 72 -23.01 6.01 14.28
N THR A 73 -23.91 5.04 14.51
CA THR A 73 -23.73 3.68 14.04
C THR A 73 -24.18 3.58 12.58
N VAL A 74 -23.24 3.25 11.71
CA VAL A 74 -23.42 3.22 10.25
C VAL A 74 -23.34 1.76 9.78
N PRO A 75 -24.42 1.16 9.29
CA PRO A 75 -24.36 -0.12 8.58
C PRO A 75 -23.50 0.04 7.31
N LEU A 76 -22.49 -0.82 7.13
CA LEU A 76 -21.57 -0.67 6.00
C LEU A 76 -22.30 -0.72 4.66
N ARG A 77 -23.36 -1.54 4.56
CA ARG A 77 -24.22 -1.64 3.38
C ARG A 77 -24.94 -0.34 2.99
N SER A 78 -25.00 0.65 3.89
CA SER A 78 -25.59 1.97 3.59
C SER A 78 -24.60 2.91 2.91
N CYS A 79 -23.33 2.54 2.82
CA CYS A 79 -22.30 3.28 2.10
C CYS A 79 -22.19 2.77 0.65
N GLN A 80 -21.92 3.65 -0.30
CA GLN A 80 -21.63 3.26 -1.68
C GLN A 80 -20.23 2.66 -1.80
N ALA A 81 -19.27 3.16 -0.99
CA ALA A 81 -17.96 2.52 -0.84
C ALA A 81 -17.42 2.62 0.59
N VAL A 82 -16.63 1.61 0.97
CA VAL A 82 -15.86 1.57 2.21
C VAL A 82 -14.38 1.41 1.85
N PHE A 83 -13.56 2.38 2.23
CA PHE A 83 -12.11 2.33 2.03
C PHE A 83 -11.43 1.75 3.25
N MET A 84 -10.73 0.63 3.10
CA MET A 84 -9.81 0.11 4.11
C MET A 84 -8.44 0.72 3.85
N ARG A 85 -8.13 1.79 4.58
CA ARG A 85 -6.91 2.62 4.41
C ARG A 85 -6.08 2.68 5.69
N LYS A 86 -6.22 1.67 6.55
CA LYS A 86 -5.34 1.47 7.69
C LYS A 86 -3.92 1.18 7.20
N ASP A 87 -2.96 1.93 7.72
CA ASP A 87 -1.56 1.69 7.43
C ASP A 87 -1.07 0.35 8.00
N PRO A 88 -0.09 -0.31 7.39
CA PRO A 88 0.57 -1.46 8.01
C PRO A 88 1.07 -1.15 9.43
N PRO A 89 1.28 -2.17 10.28
CA PRO A 89 1.45 -3.58 9.93
C PRO A 89 0.14 -4.29 9.61
N PHE A 90 0.20 -5.32 8.76
CA PHE A 90 -0.87 -6.28 8.58
C PHE A 90 -0.79 -7.32 9.71
N ASP A 91 -1.32 -6.94 10.87
CA ASP A 91 -1.36 -7.74 12.08
C ASP A 91 -2.73 -8.44 12.27
N LEU A 92 -2.94 -9.06 13.43
CA LEU A 92 -4.20 -9.73 13.73
C LEU A 92 -5.39 -8.76 13.79
N ASP A 93 -5.18 -7.54 14.27
CA ASP A 93 -6.25 -6.53 14.31
C ASP A 93 -6.65 -6.13 12.88
N TYR A 94 -5.67 -5.93 12.00
CA TYR A 94 -5.93 -5.70 10.58
C TYR A 94 -6.66 -6.89 9.95
N TYR A 95 -6.19 -8.12 10.21
CA TYR A 95 -6.80 -9.35 9.71
C TYR A 95 -8.27 -9.46 10.14
N PHE A 96 -8.57 -9.29 11.43
CA PHE A 96 -9.97 -9.34 11.93
C PHE A 96 -10.82 -8.21 11.34
N ALA A 97 -10.29 -6.99 11.19
CA ALA A 97 -11.00 -5.91 10.53
C ALA A 97 -11.42 -6.31 9.10
N THR A 98 -10.55 -6.98 8.34
CA THR A 98 -10.91 -7.47 6.99
C THR A 98 -12.01 -8.53 7.01
N LEU A 99 -12.08 -9.40 8.05
CA LEU A 99 -13.17 -10.37 8.21
C LEU A 99 -14.52 -9.70 8.50
N LEU A 100 -14.52 -8.62 9.30
CA LEU A 100 -15.72 -7.83 9.55
C LEU A 100 -16.19 -7.12 8.28
N LEU A 101 -15.26 -6.49 7.55
CA LEU A 101 -15.54 -5.83 6.28
C LEU A 101 -16.12 -6.81 5.24
N GLU A 102 -15.61 -8.03 5.18
CA GLU A 102 -16.08 -9.06 4.24
C GLU A 102 -17.57 -9.34 4.38
N ARG A 103 -18.16 -9.18 5.58
CA ARG A 103 -19.60 -9.38 5.80
C ARG A 103 -20.48 -8.41 5.01
N ALA A 104 -19.93 -7.26 4.61
CA ALA A 104 -20.63 -6.30 3.75
C ALA A 104 -20.29 -6.47 2.26
N ARG A 105 -19.42 -7.42 1.90
CA ARG A 105 -19.01 -7.69 0.50
C ARG A 105 -20.22 -8.05 -0.35
N GLY A 106 -20.34 -7.45 -1.53
CA GLY A 106 -21.51 -7.60 -2.42
C GLY A 106 -22.70 -6.70 -2.08
N GLN A 107 -22.70 -6.05 -0.90
CA GLN A 107 -23.71 -5.07 -0.50
C GLN A 107 -23.18 -3.63 -0.61
N THR A 108 -21.89 -3.45 -0.55
CA THR A 108 -21.15 -2.21 -0.79
C THR A 108 -19.82 -2.52 -1.47
N LEU A 109 -19.26 -1.54 -2.17
CA LEU A 109 -17.89 -1.66 -2.71
C LEU A 109 -16.87 -1.47 -1.59
N ILE A 110 -16.04 -2.47 -1.33
CA ILE A 110 -14.96 -2.36 -0.33
C ILE A 110 -13.61 -2.26 -1.05
N ILE A 111 -12.83 -1.28 -0.71
CA ILE A 111 -11.57 -0.90 -1.37
C ILE A 111 -10.41 -0.92 -0.36
N ASN A 112 -9.40 -1.77 -0.56
CA ASN A 112 -9.36 -2.89 -1.49
C ASN A 112 -10.17 -4.07 -0.91
N ASP A 113 -10.53 -5.02 -1.80
CA ASP A 113 -11.35 -6.18 -1.39
C ASP A 113 -10.71 -6.91 -0.19
N PRO A 114 -11.47 -7.19 0.89
CA PRO A 114 -10.93 -7.75 2.11
C PRO A 114 -10.33 -9.16 1.96
N ARG A 115 -10.81 -9.96 1.00
CA ARG A 115 -10.19 -11.25 0.66
C ARG A 115 -8.85 -11.04 -0.02
N GLY A 116 -8.81 -10.15 -1.02
CA GLY A 116 -7.58 -9.79 -1.68
C GLY A 116 -6.51 -9.30 -0.70
N LEU A 117 -6.89 -8.46 0.27
CA LEU A 117 -5.98 -7.97 1.30
C LEU A 117 -5.40 -9.11 2.18
N ARG A 118 -6.19 -10.13 2.52
CA ARG A 118 -5.71 -11.27 3.32
C ARG A 118 -4.86 -12.25 2.52
N GLU A 119 -5.18 -12.45 1.25
CA GLU A 119 -4.50 -13.42 0.39
C GLU A 119 -3.19 -12.90 -0.18
N GLN A 120 -2.99 -11.58 -0.17
CA GLN A 120 -1.84 -10.95 -0.82
C GLN A 120 -0.96 -10.19 0.19
N ASN A 121 0.14 -10.84 0.63
CA ASN A 121 1.20 -10.11 1.31
C ASN A 121 2.01 -9.30 0.28
N GLU A 122 2.24 -8.02 0.54
CA GLU A 122 2.84 -7.04 -0.38
C GLU A 122 4.22 -7.45 -0.92
N LYS A 123 4.99 -8.21 -0.13
CA LYS A 123 6.31 -8.71 -0.51
C LYS A 123 6.26 -10.10 -1.14
N LEU A 124 5.43 -11.02 -0.60
CA LEU A 124 5.32 -12.37 -1.15
C LEU A 124 4.67 -12.39 -2.52
N ALA A 125 3.71 -11.50 -2.78
CA ALA A 125 2.94 -11.48 -4.02
C ALA A 125 3.80 -11.32 -5.28
N VAL A 126 4.98 -10.71 -5.19
CA VAL A 126 5.88 -10.59 -6.35
C VAL A 126 6.40 -11.94 -6.82
N LEU A 127 6.46 -12.95 -5.92
CA LEU A 127 6.93 -14.31 -6.25
C LEU A 127 5.96 -15.10 -7.13
N GLU A 128 4.72 -14.63 -7.29
CA GLU A 128 3.78 -15.16 -8.28
C GLU A 128 4.22 -14.83 -9.73
N TYR A 129 5.18 -13.90 -9.87
CA TYR A 129 5.67 -13.39 -11.16
C TYR A 129 7.20 -13.51 -11.23
N PRO A 130 7.74 -14.76 -11.27
CA PRO A 130 9.19 -14.99 -11.16
C PRO A 130 10.00 -14.33 -12.28
N GLU A 131 9.39 -14.10 -13.46
CA GLU A 131 10.01 -13.41 -14.59
C GLU A 131 10.04 -11.87 -14.44
N LEU A 132 9.29 -11.33 -13.49
CA LEU A 132 9.21 -9.89 -13.22
C LEU A 132 9.92 -9.48 -11.94
N CYS A 133 10.14 -10.39 -10.99
CA CYS A 133 10.78 -10.09 -9.71
C CYS A 133 12.25 -10.54 -9.69
N PRO A 134 13.11 -9.93 -8.86
CA PRO A 134 14.49 -10.36 -8.71
C PRO A 134 14.55 -11.73 -8.00
N PRO A 135 15.64 -12.51 -8.19
CA PRO A 135 15.88 -13.72 -7.42
C PRO A 135 15.64 -13.47 -5.93
N SER A 136 14.85 -14.33 -5.30
CA SER A 136 14.40 -14.13 -3.93
C SER A 136 14.28 -15.47 -3.20
N VAL A 137 14.41 -15.44 -1.88
CA VAL A 137 14.12 -16.55 -0.98
C VAL A 137 13.35 -16.04 0.23
N VAL A 138 12.42 -16.84 0.72
CA VAL A 138 11.67 -16.56 1.95
C VAL A 138 11.90 -17.69 2.93
N THR A 139 12.46 -17.38 4.09
CA THR A 139 12.82 -18.38 5.10
C THR A 139 12.90 -17.76 6.49
N ARG A 140 12.92 -18.60 7.52
CA ARG A 140 13.28 -18.24 8.90
C ARG A 140 14.69 -18.69 9.27
N GLU A 141 15.36 -19.43 8.39
CA GLU A 141 16.65 -20.05 8.63
C GLU A 141 17.80 -19.12 8.22
N ALA A 142 18.56 -18.61 9.19
CA ALA A 142 19.72 -17.76 8.92
C ALA A 142 20.77 -18.45 8.04
N THR A 143 20.91 -19.77 8.16
CA THR A 143 21.80 -20.58 7.31
C THR A 143 21.39 -20.53 5.84
N ARG A 144 20.08 -20.63 5.54
CA ARG A 144 19.57 -20.52 4.16
C ARG A 144 19.78 -19.11 3.60
N LEU A 145 19.62 -18.07 4.42
CA LEU A 145 19.90 -16.68 4.02
C LEU A 145 21.40 -16.50 3.67
N ARG A 146 22.32 -17.12 4.44
CA ARG A 146 23.76 -17.08 4.14
C ARG A 146 24.08 -17.78 2.82
N SER A 147 23.47 -18.94 2.56
CA SER A 147 23.62 -19.64 1.27
C SER A 147 23.13 -18.75 0.12
N PHE A 148 21.97 -18.12 0.27
CA PHE A 148 21.41 -17.20 -0.73
C PHE A 148 22.35 -16.00 -0.99
N LEU A 149 22.94 -15.41 0.05
CA LEU A 149 23.95 -14.36 -0.10
C LEU A 149 25.12 -14.79 -1.00
N ALA A 150 25.60 -16.02 -0.80
CA ALA A 150 26.67 -16.59 -1.62
C ALA A 150 26.21 -16.83 -3.08
N GLU A 151 25.02 -17.39 -3.28
CA GLU A 151 24.39 -17.65 -4.57
C GLU A 151 24.20 -16.35 -5.39
N GLN A 152 23.91 -15.22 -4.71
CA GLN A 152 23.68 -13.92 -5.37
C GLN A 152 24.97 -13.08 -5.56
N GLY A 153 26.13 -13.72 -5.49
CA GLY A 153 27.40 -13.00 -5.72
C GLY A 153 27.91 -12.22 -4.52
N GLY A 154 27.28 -12.34 -3.35
CA GLY A 154 27.71 -11.71 -2.10
C GLY A 154 26.99 -10.41 -1.75
N GLU A 155 25.90 -10.08 -2.41
CA GLU A 155 25.05 -8.94 -2.04
C GLU A 155 23.56 -9.33 -2.08
N MET A 156 22.82 -8.95 -1.04
CA MET A 156 21.37 -9.15 -0.95
C MET A 156 20.71 -8.06 -0.11
N VAL A 157 19.41 -7.89 -0.29
CA VAL A 157 18.56 -7.11 0.62
C VAL A 157 17.72 -8.08 1.44
N VAL A 158 17.70 -7.87 2.76
CA VAL A 158 16.89 -8.65 3.71
C VAL A 158 15.77 -7.75 4.22
N LYS A 159 14.53 -8.23 4.20
CA LYS A 159 13.36 -7.47 4.63
C LYS A 159 12.32 -8.37 5.31
N PRO A 160 11.74 -7.93 6.45
CA PRO A 160 10.65 -8.66 7.09
C PRO A 160 9.37 -8.56 6.25
N LEU A 161 8.52 -9.61 6.31
CA LEU A 161 7.29 -9.66 5.52
C LEU A 161 6.17 -8.75 6.07
N ASP A 162 6.22 -8.44 7.36
CA ASP A 162 5.22 -7.73 8.13
C ASP A 162 5.53 -6.23 8.33
N ALA A 163 6.66 -5.74 7.84
CA ALA A 163 7.06 -4.35 7.95
C ALA A 163 6.81 -3.54 6.68
N SER A 164 6.69 -2.22 6.81
CA SER A 164 6.48 -1.25 5.74
C SER A 164 7.42 -0.04 5.88
N GLY A 165 7.39 0.89 4.92
CA GLY A 165 8.12 2.16 5.01
C GLY A 165 9.64 2.02 5.04
N GLY A 166 10.20 0.87 4.64
CA GLY A 166 11.65 0.60 4.70
C GLY A 166 12.15 0.17 6.07
N PHE A 167 11.26 -0.02 7.06
CA PHE A 167 11.67 -0.49 8.38
C PHE A 167 12.17 -1.94 8.32
N GLY A 168 13.35 -2.20 8.96
CA GLY A 168 13.96 -3.53 8.99
C GLY A 168 14.52 -4.02 7.65
N VAL A 169 14.68 -3.13 6.67
CA VAL A 169 15.33 -3.42 5.40
C VAL A 169 16.84 -3.23 5.56
N PHE A 170 17.61 -4.29 5.30
CA PHE A 170 19.07 -4.29 5.41
C PHE A 170 19.71 -4.68 4.09
N HIS A 171 20.68 -3.89 3.63
CA HIS A 171 21.61 -4.31 2.58
C HIS A 171 22.75 -5.09 3.21
N VAL A 172 22.88 -6.36 2.89
CA VAL A 172 23.87 -7.29 3.44
C VAL A 172 24.91 -7.60 2.38
N ARG A 173 26.19 -7.49 2.74
CA ARG A 173 27.34 -7.75 1.87
C ARG A 173 28.20 -8.88 2.42
N ARG A 174 28.84 -9.62 1.52
CA ARG A 174 29.87 -10.60 1.91
C ARG A 174 31.00 -9.91 2.66
N GLY A 175 31.38 -10.46 3.81
CA GLY A 175 32.45 -9.90 4.65
C GLY A 175 32.01 -8.82 5.63
N ASP A 176 30.75 -8.40 5.64
CA ASP A 176 30.23 -7.51 6.66
C ASP A 176 30.22 -8.24 8.02
N PRO A 177 30.96 -7.74 9.04
CA PRO A 177 31.03 -8.37 10.37
C PRO A 177 29.67 -8.42 11.07
N ASN A 178 28.72 -7.57 10.70
CA ASN A 178 27.39 -7.52 11.27
C ASN A 178 26.41 -8.52 10.66
N THR A 179 26.80 -9.25 9.59
CA THR A 179 25.91 -10.20 8.88
C THR A 179 25.19 -11.13 9.84
N GLY A 180 25.89 -11.67 10.85
CA GLY A 180 25.28 -12.56 11.85
C GLY A 180 24.14 -11.89 12.60
N ALA A 181 24.43 -10.74 13.21
CA ALA A 181 23.45 -9.98 13.98
C ALA A 181 22.27 -9.50 13.14
N ILE A 182 22.52 -9.07 11.90
CA ILE A 182 21.46 -8.65 10.96
C ILE A 182 20.50 -9.83 10.68
N LEU A 183 21.03 -11.01 10.36
CA LEU A 183 20.19 -12.18 10.05
C LEU A 183 19.43 -12.68 11.27
N GLU A 184 20.06 -12.69 12.45
CA GLU A 184 19.40 -13.02 13.72
C GLU A 184 18.25 -12.04 14.03
N GLN A 185 18.48 -10.75 13.89
CA GLN A 185 17.47 -9.71 14.08
C GLN A 185 16.34 -9.82 13.01
N ALA A 186 16.69 -9.97 11.74
CA ALA A 186 15.72 -10.06 10.66
C ALA A 186 14.79 -11.26 10.83
N THR A 187 15.33 -12.42 11.21
CA THR A 187 14.58 -13.66 11.46
C THR A 187 14.00 -13.75 12.87
N ASN A 188 14.28 -12.80 13.75
CA ASN A 188 13.96 -12.88 15.18
C ASN A 188 14.37 -14.24 15.76
N LEU A 189 15.65 -14.60 15.59
CA LEU A 189 16.21 -15.89 16.00
C LEU A 189 15.42 -17.10 15.46
N GLY A 190 15.02 -17.06 14.20
CA GLY A 190 14.28 -18.13 13.52
C GLY A 190 12.77 -18.14 13.79
N ARG A 191 12.22 -17.11 14.40
CA ARG A 191 10.78 -17.01 14.74
C ARG A 191 9.97 -16.21 13.72
N ARG A 192 10.62 -15.37 12.89
CA ARG A 192 9.98 -14.48 11.91
C ARG A 192 10.37 -14.84 10.47
N TRP A 193 9.36 -14.94 9.61
CA TRP A 193 9.55 -15.09 8.18
C TRP A 193 10.18 -13.83 7.60
N THR A 194 11.22 -14.04 6.79
CA THR A 194 12.05 -12.98 6.22
C THR A 194 12.28 -13.27 4.75
N MET A 195 12.15 -12.24 3.93
CA MET A 195 12.52 -12.30 2.52
C MET A 195 13.96 -11.80 2.36
N ALA A 196 14.78 -12.53 1.61
CA ALA A 196 15.99 -12.00 1.00
C ALA A 196 15.80 -11.91 -0.51
N GLN A 197 16.20 -10.81 -1.10
CA GLN A 197 16.22 -10.56 -2.56
C GLN A 197 17.62 -10.19 -3.01
N LYS A 198 17.97 -10.56 -4.25
CA LYS A 198 19.18 -10.06 -4.89
C LYS A 198 19.23 -8.54 -4.79
N TYR A 199 20.37 -7.98 -4.38
CA TYR A 199 20.57 -6.54 -4.39
C TYR A 199 20.57 -6.01 -5.82
N LEU A 200 19.85 -4.93 -6.05
CA LEU A 200 19.74 -4.24 -7.32
C LEU A 200 20.46 -2.90 -7.20
N PRO A 201 21.67 -2.74 -7.77
CA PRO A 201 22.42 -1.49 -7.65
C PRO A 201 21.70 -0.29 -8.30
N GLU A 202 20.76 -0.55 -9.20
CA GLU A 202 19.90 0.44 -9.83
C GLU A 202 19.04 1.21 -8.83
N VAL A 203 18.88 0.73 -7.57
CA VAL A 203 18.22 1.46 -6.50
C VAL A 203 18.84 2.85 -6.28
N ARG A 204 20.14 3.01 -6.57
CA ARG A 204 20.83 4.31 -6.51
C ARG A 204 20.31 5.32 -7.51
N GLN A 205 19.74 4.84 -8.63
CA GLN A 205 19.10 5.68 -9.65
C GLN A 205 17.65 6.01 -9.26
N GLY A 206 17.05 5.19 -8.40
CA GLY A 206 15.71 5.36 -7.83
C GLY A 206 14.90 4.08 -7.79
N ASP A 207 13.92 4.10 -6.91
CA ASP A 207 12.86 3.12 -6.75
C ASP A 207 11.56 3.74 -7.30
N LYS A 208 11.05 3.21 -8.41
CA LYS A 208 9.87 3.76 -9.08
C LYS A 208 8.60 3.22 -8.42
N ARG A 209 7.78 4.13 -7.85
CA ARG A 209 6.41 3.85 -7.42
C ARG A 209 5.46 4.10 -8.59
N ILE A 210 4.78 3.05 -9.06
CA ILE A 210 3.70 3.16 -10.07
C ILE A 210 2.38 2.97 -9.33
N LEU A 211 1.51 3.97 -9.34
CA LEU A 211 0.16 3.87 -8.79
C LEU A 211 -0.81 3.39 -9.85
N LEU A 212 -1.63 2.41 -9.47
CA LEU A 212 -2.70 1.86 -10.31
C LEU A 212 -4.05 2.13 -9.68
N VAL A 213 -5.05 2.37 -10.52
CA VAL A 213 -6.46 2.40 -10.14
C VAL A 213 -7.23 1.43 -11.03
N ASP A 214 -7.92 0.49 -10.42
CA ASP A 214 -8.68 -0.56 -11.10
C ASP A 214 -7.84 -1.32 -12.15
N GLY A 215 -6.57 -1.58 -11.82
CA GLY A 215 -5.61 -2.30 -12.66
C GLY A 215 -4.99 -1.48 -13.79
N GLU A 216 -5.29 -0.18 -13.91
CA GLU A 216 -4.74 0.71 -14.91
C GLU A 216 -3.76 1.71 -14.30
N PRO A 217 -2.68 2.11 -15.01
CA PRO A 217 -1.73 3.07 -14.48
C PRO A 217 -2.37 4.45 -14.29
N LEU A 218 -2.14 5.03 -13.12
CA LEU A 218 -2.59 6.38 -12.75
C LEU A 218 -1.46 7.40 -12.91
N CYS A 219 -0.35 7.15 -12.21
CA CYS A 219 0.85 7.97 -12.25
C CYS A 219 2.07 7.16 -11.78
N ALA A 220 3.26 7.73 -11.94
CA ALA A 220 4.49 7.16 -11.40
C ALA A 220 5.37 8.24 -10.79
N VAL A 221 6.10 7.89 -9.72
CA VAL A 221 7.08 8.75 -9.04
C VAL A 221 8.36 7.97 -8.85
N LEU A 222 9.50 8.53 -9.24
CA LEU A 222 10.81 7.97 -8.95
C LEU A 222 11.24 8.48 -7.56
N ARG A 223 11.54 7.57 -6.65
CA ARG A 223 12.01 7.86 -5.30
C ARG A 223 13.52 7.65 -5.27
N VAL A 224 14.28 8.74 -5.29
CA VAL A 224 15.75 8.72 -5.32
C VAL A 224 16.27 8.69 -3.89
N PRO A 225 16.98 7.61 -3.46
CA PRO A 225 17.52 7.51 -2.12
C PRO A 225 18.50 8.62 -1.77
N ALA A 226 18.61 8.95 -0.48
CA ALA A 226 19.67 9.79 0.02
C ALA A 226 21.06 9.11 -0.21
N PRO A 227 22.16 9.87 -0.34
CA PRO A 227 23.48 9.30 -0.62
C PRO A 227 23.94 8.27 0.41
N ASP A 228 23.55 8.44 1.65
CA ASP A 228 23.91 7.64 2.83
C ASP A 228 22.90 6.56 3.20
N ASP A 229 21.76 6.47 2.50
CA ASP A 229 20.75 5.43 2.69
C ASP A 229 20.56 4.60 1.40
N ALA A 230 20.32 3.29 1.55
CA ALA A 230 20.04 2.39 0.43
C ALA A 230 18.54 2.26 0.12
N ARG A 231 17.67 2.85 0.94
CA ARG A 231 16.22 2.70 0.85
C ARG A 231 15.59 3.81 0.01
N GLY A 232 14.71 3.45 -0.91
CA GLY A 232 13.96 4.38 -1.76
C GLY A 232 12.69 4.95 -1.14
N ASN A 233 12.41 4.68 0.15
CA ASN A 233 11.18 5.12 0.77
C ASN A 233 11.23 6.62 1.14
N LEU A 234 10.16 7.37 0.82
CA LEU A 234 10.07 8.80 1.13
C LEU A 234 10.15 9.10 2.63
N HIS A 235 9.59 8.20 3.47
CA HIS A 235 9.64 8.32 4.93
C HIS A 235 11.05 8.28 5.53
N VAL A 236 12.03 7.79 4.80
CA VAL A 236 13.44 7.74 5.23
C VAL A 236 14.32 8.74 4.47
N GLY A 237 13.72 9.73 3.80
CA GLY A 237 14.45 10.84 3.20
C GLY A 237 14.74 10.73 1.72
N ALA A 238 14.18 9.75 1.01
CA ALA A 238 14.25 9.72 -0.46
C ALA A 238 13.55 10.95 -1.05
N LYS A 239 14.05 11.44 -2.19
CA LYS A 239 13.48 12.60 -2.89
C LYS A 239 12.63 12.14 -4.07
N PRO A 240 11.40 12.68 -4.22
CA PRO A 240 10.57 12.38 -5.38
C PRO A 240 11.12 13.09 -6.62
N ALA A 241 11.11 12.39 -7.75
CA ALA A 241 11.47 12.90 -9.06
C ALA A 241 10.47 12.43 -10.12
N ALA A 242 10.33 13.23 -11.18
CA ALA A 242 9.47 12.88 -12.31
C ALA A 242 10.03 11.66 -13.07
N THR A 243 9.14 10.82 -13.57
CA THR A 243 9.48 9.63 -14.36
C THR A 243 8.34 9.24 -15.29
N THR A 244 8.64 8.46 -16.30
CA THR A 244 7.63 7.85 -17.20
C THR A 244 7.73 6.33 -17.12
N LEU A 245 6.70 5.66 -17.61
CA LEU A 245 6.70 4.20 -17.73
C LEU A 245 7.47 3.82 -19.00
N ASN A 246 8.52 3.02 -18.83
CA ASN A 246 9.22 2.39 -19.94
C ASN A 246 8.53 1.07 -20.36
N ASP A 247 9.03 0.41 -21.41
CA ASP A 247 8.43 -0.85 -21.93
C ASP A 247 8.38 -1.95 -20.88
N ARG A 248 9.39 -2.02 -19.99
CA ARG A 248 9.42 -3.01 -18.91
C ARG A 248 8.35 -2.72 -17.86
N ASP A 249 8.18 -1.46 -17.50
CA ASP A 249 7.12 -1.03 -16.58
C ASP A 249 5.74 -1.31 -17.18
N GLN A 250 5.54 -1.01 -18.47
CA GLN A 250 4.29 -1.30 -19.18
C GLN A 250 3.99 -2.81 -19.19
N LYS A 251 5.01 -3.66 -19.42
CA LYS A 251 4.85 -5.12 -19.34
C LYS A 251 4.43 -5.57 -17.93
N ILE A 252 5.06 -5.01 -16.88
CA ILE A 252 4.68 -5.30 -15.49
C ILE A 252 3.21 -4.94 -15.27
N VAL A 253 2.81 -3.72 -15.60
CA VAL A 253 1.43 -3.24 -15.44
C VAL A 253 0.44 -4.10 -16.25
N ALA A 254 0.73 -4.41 -17.50
CA ALA A 254 -0.14 -5.23 -18.35
C ALA A 254 -0.31 -6.66 -17.82
N THR A 255 0.73 -7.20 -17.16
CA THR A 255 0.67 -8.54 -16.55
C THR A 255 -0.13 -8.55 -15.26
N LEU A 256 0.09 -7.56 -14.39
CA LEU A 256 -0.51 -7.51 -13.05
C LEU A 256 -1.93 -6.91 -13.05
N GLY A 257 -2.18 -5.89 -13.88
CA GLY A 257 -3.43 -5.11 -13.85
C GLY A 257 -4.71 -5.95 -13.87
N PRO A 258 -4.88 -6.89 -14.83
CA PRO A 258 -6.07 -7.75 -14.88
C PRO A 258 -6.24 -8.60 -13.60
N ARG A 259 -5.15 -9.18 -13.07
CA ARG A 259 -5.19 -10.01 -11.86
C ARG A 259 -5.48 -9.22 -10.60
N LEU A 260 -4.94 -8.02 -10.48
CA LEU A 260 -5.23 -7.10 -9.37
C LEU A 260 -6.71 -6.70 -9.38
N ARG A 261 -7.27 -6.41 -10.55
CA ARG A 261 -8.70 -6.11 -10.72
C ARG A 261 -9.57 -7.31 -10.34
N GLU A 262 -9.22 -8.52 -10.78
CA GLU A 262 -9.92 -9.76 -10.46
C GLU A 262 -9.94 -10.03 -8.94
N ARG A 263 -8.83 -9.75 -8.25
CA ARG A 263 -8.71 -9.85 -6.78
C ARG A 263 -9.38 -8.71 -6.03
N GLY A 264 -9.99 -7.75 -6.73
CA GLY A 264 -10.67 -6.60 -6.15
C GLY A 264 -9.73 -5.51 -5.60
N HIS A 265 -8.48 -5.49 -6.04
CA HIS A 265 -7.54 -4.43 -5.70
C HIS A 265 -7.76 -3.21 -6.60
N PHE A 266 -8.45 -2.24 -6.06
CA PHE A 266 -8.79 -1.01 -6.78
C PHE A 266 -7.65 0.00 -6.78
N PHE A 267 -6.99 0.22 -5.64
CA PHE A 267 -5.88 1.18 -5.51
C PHE A 267 -4.62 0.47 -5.06
N VAL A 268 -3.60 0.47 -5.91
CA VAL A 268 -2.37 -0.33 -5.74
C VAL A 268 -1.14 0.50 -6.05
N GLY A 269 -0.05 0.26 -5.32
CA GLY A 269 1.28 0.78 -5.63
C GLY A 269 2.23 -0.35 -6.01
N LEU A 270 2.85 -0.28 -7.18
CA LEU A 270 3.91 -1.18 -7.58
C LEU A 270 5.26 -0.50 -7.36
N ASP A 271 6.22 -1.22 -6.76
CA ASP A 271 7.58 -0.74 -6.60
C ASP A 271 8.50 -1.47 -7.58
N VAL A 272 9.23 -0.69 -8.38
CA VAL A 272 10.07 -1.20 -9.48
C VAL A 272 11.47 -0.57 -9.41
N ILE A 273 12.49 -1.41 -9.32
CA ILE A 273 13.90 -1.02 -9.30
C ILE A 273 14.61 -1.68 -10.50
N GLY A 274 15.21 -0.89 -11.38
CA GLY A 274 15.94 -1.42 -12.54
C GLY A 274 15.10 -2.32 -13.45
N GLY A 275 13.78 -2.10 -13.53
CA GLY A 275 12.84 -2.93 -14.29
C GLY A 275 12.42 -4.23 -13.58
N TRP A 276 12.76 -4.39 -12.29
CA TRP A 276 12.35 -5.52 -11.45
C TRP A 276 11.27 -5.10 -10.46
N LEU A 277 10.16 -5.84 -10.42
CA LEU A 277 9.08 -5.69 -9.46
C LEU A 277 9.54 -6.15 -8.07
N THR A 278 9.54 -5.27 -7.08
CA THR A 278 10.04 -5.55 -5.74
C THR A 278 8.98 -5.60 -4.66
N GLU A 279 7.82 -4.93 -4.87
CA GLU A 279 6.65 -4.93 -3.98
C GLU A 279 5.35 -4.65 -4.75
N ILE A 280 4.23 -5.20 -4.24
CA ILE A 280 2.86 -4.90 -4.69
C ILE A 280 2.09 -4.40 -3.47
N ASN A 281 2.02 -3.09 -3.32
CA ASN A 281 1.42 -2.44 -2.15
C ASN A 281 -0.10 -2.33 -2.31
N VAL A 282 -0.85 -3.04 -1.48
CA VAL A 282 -2.33 -3.13 -1.58
C VAL A 282 -3.08 -2.62 -0.35
N THR A 283 -2.38 -2.36 0.77
CA THR A 283 -3.00 -1.88 2.02
C THR A 283 -3.30 -0.38 1.96
N SER A 284 -2.27 0.44 2.06
CA SER A 284 -2.38 1.90 2.07
C SER A 284 -1.30 2.57 1.21
N PRO A 285 -1.19 2.28 -0.13
CA PRO A 285 -0.18 2.90 -0.96
C PRO A 285 -0.32 4.42 -1.01
N THR A 286 0.83 5.11 -0.99
CA THR A 286 0.97 6.56 -1.10
C THR A 286 1.77 6.94 -2.34
N GLY A 287 1.79 8.26 -2.67
CA GLY A 287 2.51 8.81 -3.83
C GLY A 287 1.69 9.80 -4.66
N ILE A 288 0.40 9.98 -4.36
CA ILE A 288 -0.47 10.95 -5.08
C ILE A 288 0.04 12.37 -4.89
N MET A 289 0.38 12.76 -3.67
CA MET A 289 0.78 14.14 -3.36
C MET A 289 2.09 14.51 -4.04
N GLU A 290 3.04 13.58 -4.08
CA GLU A 290 4.30 13.75 -4.79
C GLU A 290 4.08 13.84 -6.30
N ALA A 291 3.21 12.98 -6.85
CA ALA A 291 2.87 13.04 -8.27
C ALA A 291 2.19 14.37 -8.64
N ASN A 292 1.24 14.86 -7.82
CA ASN A 292 0.61 16.16 -8.03
C ASN A 292 1.64 17.30 -8.07
N ALA A 293 2.58 17.30 -7.11
CA ALA A 293 3.62 18.32 -7.03
C ALA A 293 4.58 18.28 -8.25
N LEU A 294 4.88 17.08 -8.77
CA LEU A 294 5.78 16.91 -9.89
C LEU A 294 5.15 17.22 -11.25
N TYR A 295 3.86 16.93 -11.41
CA TYR A 295 3.21 16.99 -12.72
C TYR A 295 2.17 18.11 -12.83
N GLY A 296 1.85 18.81 -11.75
CA GLY A 296 0.84 19.86 -11.74
C GLY A 296 -0.58 19.35 -12.02
N ASP A 297 -0.88 18.10 -11.61
CA ASP A 297 -2.15 17.41 -11.86
C ASP A 297 -2.88 17.14 -10.53
N SER A 298 -4.08 16.59 -10.60
CA SER A 298 -4.92 16.20 -9.44
C SER A 298 -5.29 14.72 -9.57
N TYR A 299 -4.33 13.84 -9.31
CA TYR A 299 -4.50 12.39 -9.46
C TYR A 299 -5.56 11.83 -8.50
N GLU A 300 -5.76 12.42 -7.32
CA GLU A 300 -6.85 12.07 -6.41
C GLU A 300 -8.24 12.26 -7.05
N ALA A 301 -8.40 13.27 -7.88
CA ALA A 301 -9.67 13.50 -8.59
C ALA A 301 -9.97 12.36 -9.57
N ARG A 302 -8.93 11.86 -10.27
CA ARG A 302 -9.06 10.70 -11.16
C ARG A 302 -9.36 9.40 -10.41
N VAL A 303 -8.84 9.24 -9.18
CA VAL A 303 -9.20 8.11 -8.31
C VAL A 303 -10.69 8.13 -8.00
N VAL A 304 -11.23 9.31 -7.63
CA VAL A 304 -12.65 9.46 -7.29
C VAL A 304 -13.52 9.27 -8.53
N GLU A 305 -13.14 9.78 -9.69
CA GLU A 305 -13.86 9.58 -10.95
C GLU A 305 -13.96 8.09 -11.32
N LYS A 306 -12.84 7.36 -11.26
CA LYS A 306 -12.84 5.90 -11.50
C LYS A 306 -13.67 5.14 -10.45
N LEU A 307 -13.69 5.60 -9.20
CA LEU A 307 -14.56 5.06 -8.16
C LEU A 307 -16.05 5.22 -8.53
N GLU A 308 -16.45 6.43 -8.95
CA GLU A 308 -17.82 6.72 -9.35
C GLU A 308 -18.26 5.79 -10.49
N HIS A 309 -17.48 5.69 -11.55
CA HIS A 309 -17.74 4.79 -12.67
C HIS A 309 -17.85 3.32 -12.24
N LYS A 310 -16.99 2.88 -11.31
CA LYS A 310 -17.03 1.51 -10.80
C LYS A 310 -18.32 1.24 -10.00
N ILE A 311 -18.74 2.18 -9.17
CA ILE A 311 -20.00 2.06 -8.39
C ILE A 311 -21.19 2.05 -9.32
N GLU A 312 -21.25 2.91 -10.32
CA GLU A 312 -22.32 2.94 -11.34
C GLU A 312 -22.42 1.61 -12.08
N ALA A 313 -21.28 1.06 -12.52
CA ALA A 313 -21.23 -0.23 -13.20
C ALA A 313 -21.69 -1.42 -12.32
N LEU A 314 -21.53 -1.33 -10.99
CA LEU A 314 -22.03 -2.33 -10.04
C LEU A 314 -23.52 -2.18 -9.77
N GLY A 315 -24.04 -0.94 -9.73
CA GLY A 315 -25.47 -0.64 -9.54
C GLY A 315 -26.34 -0.90 -10.76
N ALA A 316 -25.72 -1.01 -11.94
CA ALA A 316 -26.42 -1.32 -13.21
C ALA A 316 -26.60 -2.84 -13.44
N ARG A 317 -26.11 -3.70 -12.53
CA ARG A 317 -26.25 -5.17 -12.58
C ARG A 317 -27.31 -5.63 -11.60
#